data_b60eb7699775c47576ab9a460cc242bb
#
_entry.id   b60eb7699775c47576ab9a460cc242bb
#
_cell.length_a   1.000
_cell.length_b   1.000
_cell.length_c   1.000
_cell.angle_alpha   90.00
_cell.angle_beta   90.00
_cell.angle_gamma   90.00
#
_symmetry.space_group_name_H-M   'P 1'
#
loop_
_entity.id
_entity.type
_entity.pdbx_description
1 polymer ?
#
loop_
_entity_poly.entity_id
_entity_poly.type
_entity_poly.pdbx_seq_one_letter_code
_entity_poly.pdbx_strand_id
1 'polypeptide(L)'
;MTRMRAVIVTFAVVFASIAADEARTADKMKLAVGQCGNWDSSQIELGTRIGAYARYGVELEALCTQGTGETQQAVIAGSADIGIGVGTLGAIGAFAKGAPIRIVAGSATGNADFWIVKADSPLKGVNDATSAHTVAYSTNGSSTHSVVLGFIRELGLKAKPIATGGPAATLTLAMSGQVDIGWTSPPLGFDLLDEGKIRIFARANDVPSLRGQTVRVNIANAESLKARRDAHVRFMQGFREVIDWMYSDPKALDMYADYRKTSLRNAARMRDEFFAKSALDPDSVKGMDALMVEGVNFKYLAKPLTPEELREFVQVPLR
;
A
#
# COMPACT_ATOMS: atom_id res chain seq x y z
N MET A 1 23.55 -68.38 62.80
CA MET A 1 24.35 -67.73 61.74
C MET A 1 23.40 -67.44 60.58
N THR A 2 22.77 -66.26 60.58
CA THR A 2 21.79 -65.88 59.55
C THR A 2 22.32 -64.66 58.79
N ARG A 3 22.64 -64.84 57.49
CA ARG A 3 23.16 -63.77 56.62
C ARG A 3 21.97 -62.94 56.05
N MET A 4 21.97 -61.66 56.42
CA MET A 4 21.04 -60.65 55.94
C MET A 4 21.57 -60.09 54.58
N ARG A 5 20.82 -60.30 53.52
CA ARG A 5 21.14 -59.71 52.20
C ARG A 5 20.48 -58.33 52.12
N ALA A 6 21.29 -57.27 51.98
CA ALA A 6 20.86 -55.93 51.70
C ALA A 6 20.51 -55.81 50.21
N VAL A 7 19.27 -55.37 49.93
CA VAL A 7 18.83 -55.04 48.52
C VAL A 7 19.02 -53.54 48.40
N ILE A 8 19.92 -53.12 47.56
CA ILE A 8 20.09 -51.70 47.15
C ILE A 8 19.13 -51.45 46.00
N VAL A 9 18.10 -50.61 46.26
CA VAL A 9 17.19 -50.09 45.20
C VAL A 9 17.76 -48.80 44.69
N THR A 10 18.29 -48.82 43.46
CA THR A 10 18.78 -47.63 42.78
C THR A 10 17.61 -46.88 42.16
N PHE A 11 17.25 -45.72 42.72
CA PHE A 11 16.25 -44.81 42.09
C PHE A 11 16.94 -44.03 40.95
N ALA A 12 16.60 -44.34 39.73
CA ALA A 12 16.95 -43.53 38.57
C ALA A 12 16.01 -42.32 38.50
N VAL A 13 16.53 -41.14 38.82
CA VAL A 13 15.84 -39.88 38.63
C VAL A 13 15.97 -39.48 37.14
N VAL A 14 14.92 -39.66 36.36
CA VAL A 14 14.83 -39.14 35.00
C VAL A 14 14.54 -37.64 35.07
N PHE A 15 15.56 -36.82 34.83
CA PHE A 15 15.37 -35.40 34.59
C PHE A 15 14.72 -35.23 33.19
N ALA A 16 13.41 -35.06 33.13
CA ALA A 16 12.75 -34.54 31.95
C ALA A 16 13.14 -33.07 31.82
N SER A 17 14.02 -32.76 30.88
CA SER A 17 14.29 -31.38 30.45
C SER A 17 13.05 -30.88 29.73
N ILE A 18 12.19 -30.16 30.47
CA ILE A 18 11.16 -29.31 29.87
C ILE A 18 11.93 -28.18 29.25
N ALA A 19 12.15 -28.24 27.93
CA ALA A 19 12.56 -27.08 27.15
C ALA A 19 11.41 -26.05 27.34
N ALA A 20 11.63 -25.07 28.20
CA ALA A 20 10.81 -23.89 28.25
C ALA A 20 10.98 -23.22 26.87
N ASP A 21 9.95 -23.34 26.04
CA ASP A 21 9.77 -22.48 24.89
C ASP A 21 9.65 -21.06 25.47
N GLU A 22 10.79 -20.35 25.53
CA GLU A 22 10.79 -18.94 25.94
C GLU A 22 9.83 -18.26 24.97
N ALA A 23 8.65 -17.91 25.46
CA ALA A 23 7.66 -17.15 24.71
C ALA A 23 8.36 -15.87 24.25
N ARG A 24 8.89 -15.89 23.02
CA ARG A 24 9.55 -14.76 22.39
C ARG A 24 8.56 -13.61 22.41
N THR A 25 8.87 -12.54 23.11
CA THR A 25 8.03 -11.34 23.09
C THR A 25 7.88 -10.88 21.66
N ALA A 26 6.63 -10.59 21.27
CA ALA A 26 6.34 -10.16 19.89
C ALA A 26 7.16 -8.90 19.55
N ASP A 27 7.74 -8.89 18.36
CA ASP A 27 8.45 -7.71 17.86
C ASP A 27 7.45 -6.63 17.48
N LYS A 28 7.52 -5.47 18.14
CA LYS A 28 6.70 -4.32 17.78
C LYS A 28 7.22 -3.67 16.52
N MET A 29 6.34 -3.49 15.52
CA MET A 29 6.64 -2.80 14.28
C MET A 29 5.70 -1.61 14.09
N LYS A 30 6.29 -0.45 13.83
CA LYS A 30 5.56 0.79 13.53
C LYS A 30 5.35 0.93 12.04
N LEU A 31 4.10 1.12 11.65
CA LEU A 31 3.70 1.26 10.26
C LEU A 31 3.06 2.62 10.01
N ALA A 32 3.44 3.26 8.92
CA ALA A 32 2.69 4.37 8.35
C ALA A 32 1.88 3.83 7.15
N VAL A 33 0.56 4.00 7.17
CA VAL A 33 -0.33 3.46 6.14
C VAL A 33 -0.94 4.60 5.36
N GLY A 34 -0.57 4.71 4.10
CA GLY A 34 -1.15 5.69 3.19
C GLY A 34 -2.59 5.32 2.84
N GLN A 35 -3.52 6.26 3.09
CA GLN A 35 -4.92 6.05 2.74
C GLN A 35 -5.51 4.78 3.37
N CYS A 36 -5.47 4.70 4.70
CA CYS A 36 -6.12 3.61 5.45
C CYS A 36 -7.53 3.39 4.94
N GLY A 37 -7.82 2.12 4.63
CA GLY A 37 -9.15 1.70 4.21
C GLY A 37 -9.36 1.62 2.72
N ASN A 38 -8.36 1.86 1.87
CA ASN A 38 -8.37 1.30 0.53
C ASN A 38 -8.15 -0.22 0.63
N TRP A 39 -8.67 -0.99 -0.32
CA TRP A 39 -8.50 -2.44 -0.29
C TRP A 39 -7.03 -2.86 -0.27
N ASP A 40 -6.20 -2.20 -1.08
CA ASP A 40 -4.76 -2.43 -1.21
C ASP A 40 -3.91 -1.89 -0.03
N SER A 41 -4.53 -1.36 1.01
CA SER A 41 -3.89 -0.99 2.27
C SER A 41 -4.57 -1.60 3.50
N SER A 42 -5.70 -2.26 3.30
CA SER A 42 -6.49 -2.86 4.39
C SER A 42 -5.89 -4.15 4.94
N GLN A 43 -4.86 -4.71 4.30
CA GLN A 43 -4.14 -5.89 4.83
C GLN A 43 -3.66 -5.68 6.26
N ILE A 44 -3.29 -4.45 6.61
CA ILE A 44 -2.78 -4.15 7.95
C ILE A 44 -3.89 -4.29 8.99
N GLU A 45 -5.02 -3.62 8.79
CA GLU A 45 -6.15 -3.68 9.72
C GLU A 45 -6.80 -5.07 9.75
N LEU A 46 -7.12 -5.62 8.58
CA LEU A 46 -7.77 -6.91 8.48
C LEU A 46 -6.88 -8.04 9.03
N GLY A 47 -5.59 -8.02 8.70
CA GLY A 47 -4.62 -8.99 9.19
C GLY A 47 -4.41 -8.91 10.70
N THR A 48 -4.46 -7.71 11.28
CA THR A 48 -4.41 -7.51 12.74
C THR A 48 -5.65 -8.10 13.39
N ARG A 49 -6.85 -7.85 12.86
CA ARG A 49 -8.12 -8.38 13.39
C ARG A 49 -8.18 -9.91 13.38
N ILE A 50 -7.62 -10.58 12.39
CA ILE A 50 -7.56 -12.05 12.32
C ILE A 50 -6.34 -12.65 13.02
N GLY A 51 -5.48 -11.81 13.63
CA GLY A 51 -4.27 -12.25 14.33
C GLY A 51 -3.18 -12.80 13.41
N ALA A 52 -3.20 -12.49 12.11
CA ALA A 52 -2.23 -13.02 11.14
C ALA A 52 -0.79 -12.67 11.53
N TYR A 53 -0.52 -11.42 11.84
CA TYR A 53 0.83 -10.98 12.21
C TYR A 53 1.29 -11.54 13.56
N ALA A 54 0.37 -11.67 14.52
CA ALA A 54 0.69 -12.23 15.83
C ALA A 54 1.14 -13.69 15.75
N ARG A 55 0.61 -14.49 14.79
CA ARG A 55 1.08 -15.88 14.53
C ARG A 55 2.55 -15.94 14.10
N TYR A 56 3.05 -14.87 13.50
CA TYR A 56 4.46 -14.71 13.15
C TYR A 56 5.27 -13.94 14.21
N GLY A 57 4.72 -13.73 15.40
CA GLY A 57 5.41 -13.03 16.49
C GLY A 57 5.66 -11.55 16.19
N VAL A 58 4.76 -10.89 15.46
CA VAL A 58 4.83 -9.46 15.14
C VAL A 58 3.58 -8.76 15.65
N GLU A 59 3.76 -7.69 16.43
CA GLU A 59 2.71 -6.77 16.88
C GLU A 59 2.81 -5.47 16.09
N LEU A 60 1.70 -5.02 15.50
CA LEU A 60 1.67 -3.83 14.65
C LEU A 60 1.13 -2.61 15.39
N GLU A 61 1.85 -1.51 15.30
CA GLU A 61 1.39 -0.16 15.64
C GLU A 61 1.24 0.63 14.34
N ALA A 62 0.01 0.79 13.85
CA ALA A 62 -0.27 1.41 12.56
C ALA A 62 -0.80 2.83 12.71
N LEU A 63 -0.17 3.78 12.03
CA LEU A 63 -0.62 5.17 11.90
C LEU A 63 -1.19 5.40 10.49
N CYS A 64 -2.42 5.87 10.42
CA CYS A 64 -3.02 6.31 9.16
C CYS A 64 -2.51 7.69 8.78
N THR A 65 -2.06 7.83 7.54
CA THR A 65 -1.61 9.10 6.97
C THR A 65 -2.57 9.58 5.88
N GLN A 66 -2.52 10.87 5.56
CA GLN A 66 -3.37 11.45 4.52
C GLN A 66 -2.94 11.11 3.09
N GLY A 67 -1.77 10.48 2.92
CA GLY A 67 -1.28 10.06 1.61
C GLY A 67 0.20 9.75 1.59
N THR A 68 0.69 9.43 0.40
CA THR A 68 2.06 8.96 0.13
C THR A 68 3.16 9.84 0.73
N GLY A 69 3.01 11.17 0.66
CA GLY A 69 4.03 12.10 1.15
C GLY A 69 4.29 11.94 2.65
N GLU A 70 3.24 11.92 3.47
CA GLU A 70 3.35 11.73 4.92
C GLU A 70 3.85 10.34 5.27
N THR A 71 3.33 9.29 4.58
CA THR A 71 3.78 7.91 4.75
C THR A 71 5.29 7.80 4.54
N GLN A 72 5.77 8.34 3.43
CA GLN A 72 7.19 8.30 3.06
C GLN A 72 8.06 9.06 4.06
N GLN A 73 7.62 10.25 4.51
CA GLN A 73 8.36 11.05 5.48
C GLN A 73 8.45 10.35 6.84
N ALA A 74 7.39 9.67 7.30
CA ALA A 74 7.43 8.90 8.54
C ALA A 74 8.51 7.78 8.50
N VAL A 75 8.65 7.11 7.35
CA VAL A 75 9.70 6.09 7.15
C VAL A 75 11.09 6.71 7.06
N ILE A 76 11.25 7.79 6.29
CA ILE A 76 12.55 8.49 6.16
C ILE A 76 13.05 8.98 7.52
N ALA A 77 12.15 9.53 8.33
CA ALA A 77 12.48 10.03 9.67
C ALA A 77 12.70 8.93 10.72
N GLY A 78 12.47 7.65 10.38
CA GLY A 78 12.55 6.52 11.32
C GLY A 78 11.40 6.47 12.33
N SER A 79 10.34 7.27 12.15
CA SER A 79 9.13 7.22 12.97
C SER A 79 8.27 6.00 12.67
N ALA A 80 8.42 5.43 11.48
CA ALA A 80 7.83 4.16 11.06
C ALA A 80 8.91 3.25 10.49
N ASP A 81 8.79 1.95 10.77
CA ASP A 81 9.64 0.91 10.22
C ASP A 81 9.30 0.61 8.75
N ILE A 82 8.00 0.61 8.45
CA ILE A 82 7.46 0.31 7.12
C ILE A 82 6.39 1.35 6.76
N GLY A 83 6.43 1.78 5.51
CA GLY A 83 5.38 2.59 4.86
C GLY A 83 4.61 1.76 3.85
N ILE A 84 3.29 1.72 3.97
CA ILE A 84 2.39 0.96 3.12
C ILE A 84 1.77 1.86 2.06
N GLY A 85 1.80 1.42 0.79
CA GLY A 85 1.11 2.10 -0.30
C GLY A 85 1.77 3.40 -0.77
N VAL A 86 3.09 3.49 -0.71
CA VAL A 86 3.87 4.64 -1.18
C VAL A 86 3.95 4.64 -2.72
N GLY A 87 3.79 5.81 -3.34
CA GLY A 87 3.96 5.96 -4.80
C GLY A 87 5.38 5.61 -5.23
N THR A 88 5.51 4.67 -6.16
CA THR A 88 6.81 4.13 -6.58
C THR A 88 7.74 5.21 -7.10
N LEU A 89 7.22 6.13 -7.92
CA LEU A 89 8.00 7.22 -8.50
C LEU A 89 8.55 8.18 -7.42
N GLY A 90 7.73 8.47 -6.40
CA GLY A 90 8.16 9.27 -5.24
C GLY A 90 9.25 8.56 -4.42
N ALA A 91 9.11 7.26 -4.20
CA ALA A 91 10.10 6.46 -3.48
C ALA A 91 11.45 6.41 -4.23
N ILE A 92 11.42 6.21 -5.57
CA ILE A 92 12.59 6.27 -6.43
C ILE A 92 13.29 7.63 -6.30
N GLY A 93 12.53 8.72 -6.40
CA GLY A 93 13.09 10.08 -6.32
C GLY A 93 13.67 10.42 -4.94
N ALA A 94 13.07 9.91 -3.86
CA ALA A 94 13.59 10.06 -2.51
C ALA A 94 14.89 9.27 -2.31
N PHE A 95 14.93 8.01 -2.74
CA PHE A 95 16.13 7.17 -2.68
C PHE A 95 17.29 7.79 -3.44
N ALA A 96 17.07 8.27 -4.66
CA ALA A 96 18.08 8.94 -5.48
C ALA A 96 18.67 10.21 -4.83
N LYS A 97 17.94 10.81 -3.88
CA LYS A 97 18.39 11.95 -3.07
C LYS A 97 19.00 11.52 -1.72
N GLY A 98 19.25 10.24 -1.53
CA GLY A 98 19.90 9.69 -0.34
C GLY A 98 18.94 9.36 0.81
N ALA A 99 17.64 9.29 0.59
CA ALA A 99 16.72 8.87 1.65
C ALA A 99 16.99 7.41 2.08
N PRO A 100 17.01 7.11 3.39
CA PRO A 100 17.32 5.78 3.90
C PRO A 100 16.12 4.84 3.80
N ILE A 101 15.67 4.55 2.60
CA ILE A 101 14.51 3.70 2.33
C ILE A 101 14.84 2.57 1.37
N ARG A 102 14.12 1.44 1.49
CA ARG A 102 14.20 0.28 0.60
C ARG A 102 12.79 -0.17 0.23
N ILE A 103 12.56 -0.55 -1.01
CA ILE A 103 11.31 -1.22 -1.41
C ILE A 103 11.39 -2.67 -0.92
N VAL A 104 10.39 -3.09 -0.13
CA VAL A 104 10.32 -4.44 0.46
C VAL A 104 9.15 -5.27 -0.08
N ALA A 105 8.20 -4.63 -0.76
CA ALA A 105 7.10 -5.31 -1.44
C ALA A 105 6.49 -4.45 -2.54
N GLY A 106 5.91 -5.08 -3.57
CA GLY A 106 4.89 -4.46 -4.39
C GLY A 106 3.62 -4.24 -3.58
N SER A 107 2.85 -3.20 -3.88
CA SER A 107 1.58 -2.93 -3.21
C SER A 107 0.42 -2.87 -4.21
N ALA A 108 0.61 -2.21 -5.35
CA ALA A 108 -0.39 -2.22 -6.42
C ALA A 108 0.26 -2.10 -7.80
N THR A 109 -0.07 -3.05 -8.69
CA THR A 109 0.24 -3.00 -10.12
C THR A 109 -1.00 -2.54 -10.88
N GLY A 110 -0.87 -1.48 -11.68
CA GLY A 110 -2.01 -0.69 -12.14
C GLY A 110 -2.58 0.15 -10.99
N ASN A 111 -3.68 0.85 -11.23
CA ASN A 111 -4.26 1.74 -10.22
C ASN A 111 -5.80 1.69 -10.27
N ALA A 112 -6.42 1.48 -9.13
CA ALA A 112 -7.86 1.41 -8.96
C ALA A 112 -8.56 2.78 -8.85
N ASP A 113 -7.80 3.86 -8.69
CA ASP A 113 -8.36 5.20 -8.51
C ASP A 113 -9.08 5.67 -9.78
N PHE A 114 -10.06 6.55 -9.61
CA PHE A 114 -10.78 7.16 -10.72
C PHE A 114 -10.99 8.65 -10.47
N TRP A 115 -11.03 9.40 -11.56
CA TRP A 115 -11.28 10.83 -11.58
C TRP A 115 -12.74 11.10 -11.87
N ILE A 116 -13.28 12.09 -11.19
CA ILE A 116 -14.70 12.40 -11.20
C ILE A 116 -14.95 13.86 -11.50
N VAL A 117 -16.11 14.12 -12.04
CA VAL A 117 -16.71 15.45 -12.15
C VAL A 117 -18.13 15.41 -11.59
N LYS A 118 -18.68 16.56 -11.22
CA LYS A 118 -20.10 16.68 -10.88
C LYS A 118 -20.96 16.23 -12.06
N ALA A 119 -22.15 15.70 -11.79
CA ALA A 119 -23.05 15.20 -12.83
C ALA A 119 -23.44 16.28 -13.86
N ASP A 120 -23.61 17.51 -13.41
CA ASP A 120 -23.96 18.69 -14.22
C ASP A 120 -22.75 19.35 -14.91
N SER A 121 -21.53 18.87 -14.67
CA SER A 121 -20.32 19.42 -15.30
C SER A 121 -20.38 19.37 -16.83
N PRO A 122 -19.94 20.40 -17.53
CA PRO A 122 -19.83 20.38 -18.99
C PRO A 122 -18.73 19.44 -19.50
N LEU A 123 -17.76 19.06 -18.65
CA LEU A 123 -16.65 18.20 -19.02
C LEU A 123 -17.12 16.76 -19.22
N LYS A 124 -17.28 16.31 -20.47
CA LYS A 124 -17.70 14.93 -20.80
C LYS A 124 -16.55 13.94 -20.90
N GLY A 125 -15.33 14.41 -21.17
CA GLY A 125 -14.12 13.62 -21.30
C GLY A 125 -12.87 14.47 -21.30
N VAL A 126 -11.70 13.81 -21.43
CA VAL A 126 -10.38 14.44 -21.29
C VAL A 126 -10.20 15.63 -22.25
N ASN A 127 -10.76 15.55 -23.47
CA ASN A 127 -10.64 16.56 -24.50
C ASN A 127 -11.41 17.86 -24.21
N ASP A 128 -12.39 17.83 -23.33
CA ASP A 128 -13.18 19.01 -22.96
C ASP A 128 -12.45 19.88 -21.94
N ALA A 129 -11.47 19.31 -21.26
CA ALA A 129 -10.70 20.03 -20.23
C ALA A 129 -9.65 20.93 -20.88
N THR A 130 -9.64 22.19 -20.47
CA THR A 130 -8.69 23.23 -20.90
C THR A 130 -7.77 23.65 -19.76
N SER A 131 -6.80 24.51 -20.06
CA SER A 131 -5.91 25.09 -19.03
C SER A 131 -6.60 25.99 -17.99
N ALA A 132 -7.91 26.29 -18.18
CA ALA A 132 -8.72 26.98 -17.19
C ALA A 132 -9.21 26.04 -16.09
N HIS A 133 -9.25 24.74 -16.33
CA HIS A 133 -9.73 23.72 -15.39
C HIS A 133 -8.59 23.18 -14.53
N THR A 134 -8.95 22.60 -13.40
CA THR A 134 -8.05 21.93 -12.45
C THR A 134 -8.28 20.43 -12.41
N VAL A 135 -7.21 19.66 -12.23
CA VAL A 135 -7.26 18.21 -12.01
C VAL A 135 -6.50 17.84 -10.73
N ALA A 136 -7.20 17.16 -9.83
CA ALA A 136 -6.67 16.83 -8.51
C ALA A 136 -5.78 15.59 -8.53
N TYR A 137 -4.79 15.61 -7.63
CA TYR A 137 -4.00 14.43 -7.20
C TYR A 137 -3.67 14.57 -5.71
N SER A 138 -3.16 13.52 -5.05
CA SER A 138 -2.94 13.57 -3.61
C SER A 138 -1.74 14.46 -3.23
N THR A 139 -0.53 14.02 -3.50
CA THR A 139 0.73 14.73 -3.22
C THR A 139 1.74 14.46 -4.32
N ASN A 140 2.76 15.30 -4.45
CA ASN A 140 3.84 15.08 -5.41
C ASN A 140 4.51 13.73 -5.18
N GLY A 141 4.71 12.95 -6.25
CA GLY A 141 5.31 11.61 -6.18
C GLY A 141 4.34 10.49 -5.81
N SER A 142 3.06 10.80 -5.52
CA SER A 142 2.03 9.78 -5.32
C SER A 142 1.68 9.05 -6.61
N SER A 143 1.03 7.87 -6.48
CA SER A 143 0.48 7.16 -7.63
C SER A 143 -0.55 8.00 -8.41
N THR A 144 -1.38 8.78 -7.70
CA THR A 144 -2.35 9.68 -8.35
C THR A 144 -1.67 10.83 -9.10
N HIS A 145 -0.49 11.30 -8.64
CA HIS A 145 0.31 12.26 -9.39
C HIS A 145 0.85 11.65 -10.69
N SER A 146 1.37 10.42 -10.63
CA SER A 146 1.83 9.68 -11.83
C SER A 146 0.69 9.51 -12.84
N VAL A 147 -0.53 9.20 -12.36
CA VAL A 147 -1.71 9.07 -13.25
C VAL A 147 -2.06 10.39 -13.91
N VAL A 148 -2.11 11.50 -13.16
CA VAL A 148 -2.41 12.83 -13.74
C VAL A 148 -1.35 13.23 -14.78
N LEU A 149 -0.08 12.96 -14.51
CA LEU A 149 0.99 13.17 -15.49
C LEU A 149 0.81 12.28 -16.74
N GLY A 150 0.34 11.04 -16.55
CA GLY A 150 -0.05 10.12 -17.63
C GLY A 150 -1.24 10.66 -18.43
N PHE A 151 -2.28 11.19 -17.80
CA PHE A 151 -3.40 11.84 -18.49
C PHE A 151 -2.92 13.00 -19.36
N ILE A 152 -2.01 13.83 -18.86
CA ILE A 152 -1.45 14.96 -19.63
C ILE A 152 -0.63 14.45 -20.81
N ARG A 153 0.25 13.49 -20.59
CA ARG A 153 1.20 13.00 -21.59
C ARG A 153 0.54 12.12 -22.66
N GLU A 154 -0.31 11.18 -22.24
CA GLU A 154 -0.80 10.10 -23.12
C GLU A 154 -2.23 10.35 -23.60
N LEU A 155 -3.05 11.03 -22.80
CA LEU A 155 -4.44 11.33 -23.16
C LEU A 155 -4.65 12.79 -23.57
N GLY A 156 -3.63 13.63 -23.48
CA GLY A 156 -3.69 15.02 -23.92
C GLY A 156 -4.48 15.95 -22.99
N LEU A 157 -4.64 15.58 -21.71
CA LEU A 157 -5.34 16.41 -20.73
C LEU A 157 -4.64 17.76 -20.58
N LYS A 158 -5.41 18.86 -20.67
CA LYS A 158 -4.88 20.23 -20.59
C LYS A 158 -5.16 20.91 -19.23
N ALA A 159 -5.93 20.26 -18.33
CA ALA A 159 -6.21 20.79 -17.01
C ALA A 159 -4.94 20.94 -16.15
N LYS A 160 -4.93 21.94 -15.27
CA LYS A 160 -3.81 22.21 -14.36
C LYS A 160 -3.81 21.23 -13.18
N PRO A 161 -2.71 20.50 -12.94
CA PRO A 161 -2.61 19.63 -11.76
C PRO A 161 -2.60 20.43 -10.46
N ILE A 162 -3.36 19.96 -9.45
CA ILE A 162 -3.41 20.54 -8.11
C ILE A 162 -3.37 19.44 -7.04
N ALA A 163 -2.49 19.61 -6.04
CA ALA A 163 -2.42 18.71 -4.89
C ALA A 163 -3.56 19.01 -3.91
N THR A 164 -4.35 17.98 -3.56
CA THR A 164 -5.56 18.14 -2.73
C THR A 164 -5.58 17.21 -1.50
N GLY A 165 -4.53 16.42 -1.29
CA GLY A 165 -4.48 15.44 -0.21
C GLY A 165 -5.27 14.17 -0.52
N GLY A 166 -5.91 13.60 0.51
CA GLY A 166 -6.60 12.30 0.42
C GLY A 166 -7.91 12.33 -0.37
N PRO A 167 -8.44 11.13 -0.69
CA PRO A 167 -9.62 11.02 -1.57
C PRO A 167 -10.89 11.66 -0.99
N ALA A 168 -11.08 11.62 0.34
CA ALA A 168 -12.24 12.25 0.98
C ALA A 168 -12.20 13.78 0.88
N ALA A 169 -11.04 14.40 1.12
CA ALA A 169 -10.84 15.84 0.98
C ALA A 169 -11.09 16.26 -0.48
N THR A 170 -10.53 15.52 -1.43
CA THR A 170 -10.70 15.80 -2.85
C THR A 170 -12.15 15.68 -3.31
N LEU A 171 -12.87 14.66 -2.84
CA LEU A 171 -14.30 14.51 -3.15
C LEU A 171 -15.11 15.73 -2.66
N THR A 172 -14.81 16.23 -1.44
CA THR A 172 -15.44 17.44 -0.92
C THR A 172 -15.13 18.66 -1.79
N LEU A 173 -13.87 18.85 -2.19
CA LEU A 173 -13.46 19.96 -3.05
C LEU A 173 -14.13 19.90 -4.44
N ALA A 174 -14.26 18.70 -5.01
CA ALA A 174 -14.95 18.52 -6.29
C ALA A 174 -16.45 18.81 -6.16
N MET A 175 -17.10 18.32 -5.10
CA MET A 175 -18.54 18.58 -4.87
C MET A 175 -18.83 20.06 -4.60
N SER A 176 -17.95 20.80 -3.96
CA SER A 176 -18.08 22.25 -3.73
C SER A 176 -17.68 23.10 -4.94
N GLY A 177 -17.14 22.50 -6.01
CA GLY A 177 -16.67 23.22 -7.19
C GLY A 177 -15.34 23.95 -7.02
N GLN A 178 -14.59 23.67 -5.96
CA GLN A 178 -13.24 24.23 -5.75
C GLN A 178 -12.20 23.53 -6.62
N VAL A 179 -12.50 22.32 -7.10
CA VAL A 179 -11.72 21.55 -8.06
C VAL A 179 -12.66 21.04 -9.13
N ASP A 180 -12.30 21.22 -10.41
CA ASP A 180 -13.15 20.80 -11.53
C ASP A 180 -13.16 19.28 -11.72
N ILE A 181 -11.99 18.64 -11.64
CA ILE A 181 -11.80 17.21 -11.82
C ILE A 181 -11.16 16.66 -10.55
N GLY A 182 -11.96 16.07 -9.67
CA GLY A 182 -11.53 15.42 -8.43
C GLY A 182 -11.03 14.01 -8.66
N TRP A 183 -10.33 13.42 -7.70
CA TRP A 183 -10.00 12.00 -7.70
C TRP A 183 -10.56 11.31 -6.46
N THR A 184 -10.83 10.03 -6.57
CA THR A 184 -11.26 9.21 -5.45
C THR A 184 -10.79 7.76 -5.64
N SER A 185 -10.91 6.98 -4.58
CA SER A 185 -10.55 5.56 -4.57
C SER A 185 -11.72 4.71 -4.09
N PRO A 186 -12.01 3.58 -4.75
CA PRO A 186 -13.10 2.69 -4.33
C PRO A 186 -12.94 2.23 -2.86
N PRO A 187 -14.04 2.06 -2.11
CA PRO A 187 -15.45 2.24 -2.51
C PRO A 187 -15.96 3.68 -2.35
N LEU A 188 -15.08 4.63 -1.94
CA LEU A 188 -15.48 6.02 -1.74
C LEU A 188 -16.02 6.62 -3.06
N GLY A 189 -17.16 7.26 -2.98
CA GLY A 189 -17.83 7.86 -4.14
C GLY A 189 -18.81 6.94 -4.85
N PHE A 190 -18.90 5.64 -4.53
CA PHE A 190 -19.86 4.74 -5.18
C PHE A 190 -21.31 5.17 -4.95
N ASP A 191 -21.66 5.58 -3.73
CA ASP A 191 -23.03 6.04 -3.44
C ASP A 191 -23.37 7.30 -4.26
N LEU A 192 -22.43 8.24 -4.41
CA LEU A 192 -22.62 9.43 -5.23
C LEU A 192 -22.72 9.11 -6.73
N LEU A 193 -22.00 8.08 -7.21
CA LEU A 193 -22.15 7.57 -8.57
C LEU A 193 -23.52 6.93 -8.78
N ASP A 194 -23.95 6.08 -7.85
CA ASP A 194 -25.25 5.38 -7.92
C ASP A 194 -26.42 6.37 -7.78
N GLU A 195 -26.26 7.44 -7.03
CA GLU A 195 -27.21 8.55 -6.91
C GLU A 195 -27.19 9.53 -8.12
N GLY A 196 -26.26 9.36 -9.04
CA GLY A 196 -26.10 10.25 -10.20
C GLY A 196 -25.64 11.67 -9.84
N LYS A 197 -24.98 11.87 -8.69
CA LYS A 197 -24.46 13.18 -8.25
C LYS A 197 -23.09 13.50 -8.85
N ILE A 198 -22.33 12.45 -9.14
CA ILE A 198 -21.03 12.52 -9.83
C ILE A 198 -21.00 11.53 -10.99
N ARG A 199 -20.05 11.69 -11.88
CA ARG A 199 -19.75 10.70 -12.92
C ARG A 199 -18.26 10.54 -13.07
N ILE A 200 -17.83 9.37 -13.50
CA ILE A 200 -16.44 9.08 -13.80
C ILE A 200 -16.03 9.89 -15.03
N PHE A 201 -14.97 10.67 -14.88
CA PHE A 201 -14.34 11.45 -15.95
C PHE A 201 -13.24 10.63 -16.66
N ALA A 202 -12.39 9.97 -15.87
CA ALA A 202 -11.34 9.09 -16.35
C ALA A 202 -10.98 8.06 -15.26
N ARG A 203 -10.45 6.91 -15.66
CA ARG A 203 -9.90 5.89 -14.77
C ARG A 203 -8.39 5.92 -14.84
N ALA A 204 -7.71 5.60 -13.75
CA ALA A 204 -6.25 5.51 -13.74
C ALA A 204 -5.71 4.55 -14.82
N ASN A 205 -6.38 3.41 -15.00
CA ASN A 205 -6.02 2.41 -15.99
C ASN A 205 -6.38 2.80 -17.47
N ASP A 206 -6.93 4.01 -17.69
CA ASP A 206 -7.05 4.57 -19.03
C ASP A 206 -5.67 5.00 -19.57
N VAL A 207 -4.68 5.23 -18.68
CA VAL A 207 -3.29 5.47 -19.03
C VAL A 207 -2.60 4.15 -19.36
N PRO A 208 -2.26 3.88 -20.63
CA PRO A 208 -1.73 2.57 -21.07
C PRO A 208 -0.42 2.18 -20.37
N SER A 209 0.50 3.13 -20.19
CA SER A 209 1.80 2.87 -19.56
C SER A 209 1.71 2.40 -18.11
N LEU A 210 0.66 2.78 -17.39
CA LEU A 210 0.51 2.46 -15.96
C LEU A 210 -0.15 1.11 -15.68
N ARG A 211 -0.83 0.50 -16.66
CA ARG A 211 -1.58 -0.78 -16.45
C ARG A 211 -0.70 -1.92 -15.97
N GLY A 212 0.53 -2.01 -16.47
CA GLY A 212 1.50 -3.05 -16.14
C GLY A 212 2.58 -2.62 -15.15
N GLN A 213 2.51 -1.39 -14.64
CA GLN A 213 3.47 -0.83 -13.69
C GLN A 213 3.04 -1.06 -12.25
N THR A 214 3.98 -1.39 -11.37
CA THR A 214 3.77 -1.31 -9.93
C THR A 214 3.85 0.15 -9.49
N VAL A 215 2.69 0.81 -9.44
CA VAL A 215 2.57 2.24 -9.13
C VAL A 215 2.63 2.54 -7.64
N ARG A 216 2.41 1.53 -6.79
CA ARG A 216 2.55 1.61 -5.33
C ARG A 216 3.42 0.48 -4.80
N VAL A 217 4.24 0.79 -3.82
CA VAL A 217 5.16 -0.12 -3.15
C VAL A 217 5.06 0.04 -1.64
N ASN A 218 5.50 -0.98 -0.90
CA ASN A 218 5.78 -0.85 0.52
C ASN A 218 7.27 -0.61 0.68
N ILE A 219 7.61 0.40 1.47
CA ILE A 219 9.00 0.78 1.75
C ILE A 219 9.35 0.52 3.21
N ALA A 220 10.58 0.14 3.48
CA ALA A 220 11.11 0.05 4.84
C ALA A 220 12.18 1.13 5.07
N ASN A 221 12.31 1.57 6.33
CA ASN A 221 13.48 2.33 6.77
C ASN A 221 14.71 1.41 6.71
N ALA A 222 15.79 1.86 6.07
CA ALA A 222 16.96 1.04 5.81
C ALA A 222 17.67 0.58 7.10
N GLU A 223 17.74 1.43 8.11
CA GLU A 223 18.36 1.09 9.40
C GLU A 223 17.49 0.09 10.17
N SER A 224 16.17 0.28 10.22
CA SER A 224 15.25 -0.68 10.81
C SER A 224 15.31 -2.03 10.09
N LEU A 225 15.33 -2.03 8.76
CA LEU A 225 15.44 -3.26 7.96
C LEU A 225 16.75 -3.99 8.23
N LYS A 226 17.87 -3.27 8.34
CA LYS A 226 19.18 -3.84 8.66
C LYS A 226 19.21 -4.41 10.07
N ALA A 227 18.72 -3.65 11.07
CA ALA A 227 18.80 -4.04 12.47
C ALA A 227 17.82 -5.17 12.84
N ARG A 228 16.67 -5.26 12.18
CA ARG A 228 15.57 -6.17 12.52
C ARG A 228 15.03 -6.93 11.30
N ARG A 229 15.92 -7.37 10.40
CA ARG A 229 15.55 -8.05 9.16
C ARG A 229 14.57 -9.22 9.38
N ASP A 230 14.83 -10.03 10.41
CA ASP A 230 13.97 -11.16 10.76
C ASP A 230 12.51 -10.73 11.08
N ALA A 231 12.33 -9.65 11.83
CA ALA A 231 10.99 -9.11 12.09
C ALA A 231 10.30 -8.63 10.80
N HIS A 232 11.03 -7.98 9.89
CA HIS A 232 10.49 -7.57 8.59
C HIS A 232 10.10 -8.79 7.72
N VAL A 233 10.91 -9.85 7.73
CA VAL A 233 10.60 -11.11 7.01
C VAL A 233 9.32 -11.74 7.56
N ARG A 234 9.20 -11.85 8.89
CA ARG A 234 8.00 -12.40 9.55
C ARG A 234 6.75 -11.52 9.31
N PHE A 235 6.90 -10.20 9.30
CA PHE A 235 5.83 -9.31 8.86
C PHE A 235 5.38 -9.63 7.43
N MET A 236 6.32 -9.81 6.50
CA MET A 236 6.01 -10.12 5.10
C MET A 236 5.37 -11.51 4.92
N GLN A 237 5.67 -12.47 5.80
CA GLN A 237 4.97 -13.77 5.82
C GLN A 237 3.48 -13.57 6.17
N GLY A 238 3.19 -12.84 7.24
CA GLY A 238 1.81 -12.50 7.62
C GLY A 238 1.11 -11.65 6.57
N PHE A 239 1.81 -10.70 5.93
CA PHE A 239 1.26 -9.86 4.88
C PHE A 239 0.80 -10.65 3.65
N ARG A 240 1.59 -11.65 3.22
CA ARG A 240 1.20 -12.57 2.13
C ARG A 240 -0.02 -13.40 2.50
N GLU A 241 -0.02 -13.99 3.70
CA GLU A 241 -1.15 -14.76 4.22
C GLU A 241 -2.44 -13.95 4.23
N VAL A 242 -2.37 -12.69 4.67
CA VAL A 242 -3.53 -11.80 4.69
C VAL A 242 -4.06 -11.52 3.27
N ILE A 243 -3.17 -11.25 2.30
CA ILE A 243 -3.62 -11.07 0.91
C ILE A 243 -4.32 -12.32 0.40
N ASP A 244 -3.77 -13.51 0.66
CA ASP A 244 -4.40 -14.77 0.24
C ASP A 244 -5.78 -14.94 0.89
N TRP A 245 -5.88 -14.69 2.20
CA TRP A 245 -7.13 -14.77 2.94
C TRP A 245 -8.17 -13.76 2.43
N MET A 246 -7.78 -12.53 2.12
CA MET A 246 -8.69 -11.49 1.61
C MET A 246 -9.42 -11.89 0.31
N TYR A 247 -8.87 -12.83 -0.45
CA TYR A 247 -9.47 -13.31 -1.70
C TYR A 247 -10.04 -14.72 -1.62
N SER A 248 -9.74 -15.48 -0.57
CA SER A 248 -10.20 -16.87 -0.41
C SER A 248 -11.33 -17.02 0.61
N ASP A 249 -11.43 -16.16 1.61
CA ASP A 249 -12.44 -16.22 2.65
C ASP A 249 -13.50 -15.10 2.49
N PRO A 250 -14.79 -15.43 2.34
CA PRO A 250 -15.85 -14.42 2.23
C PRO A 250 -15.94 -13.50 3.45
N LYS A 251 -15.51 -13.94 4.63
CA LYS A 251 -15.46 -13.10 5.85
C LYS A 251 -14.59 -11.86 5.69
N ALA A 252 -13.64 -11.87 4.75
CA ALA A 252 -12.81 -10.71 4.47
C ALA A 252 -13.64 -9.51 3.99
N LEU A 253 -14.65 -9.75 3.16
CA LEU A 253 -15.57 -8.70 2.69
C LEU A 253 -16.47 -8.19 3.82
N ASP A 254 -17.00 -9.08 4.66
CA ASP A 254 -17.82 -8.68 5.81
C ASP A 254 -17.02 -7.80 6.77
N MET A 255 -15.80 -8.22 7.10
CA MET A 255 -14.89 -7.49 7.98
C MET A 255 -14.47 -6.14 7.39
N TYR A 256 -14.21 -6.10 6.08
CA TYR A 256 -13.90 -4.86 5.38
C TYR A 256 -15.10 -3.91 5.35
N ALA A 257 -16.30 -4.42 5.04
CA ALA A 257 -17.53 -3.62 5.03
C ALA A 257 -17.81 -3.00 6.40
N ASP A 258 -17.61 -3.78 7.50
CA ASP A 258 -17.68 -3.25 8.87
C ASP A 258 -16.63 -2.19 9.14
N TYR A 259 -15.38 -2.48 8.81
CA TYR A 259 -14.25 -1.54 9.00
C TYR A 259 -14.48 -0.21 8.28
N ARG A 260 -14.97 -0.26 7.04
CA ARG A 260 -15.16 0.93 6.20
C ARG A 260 -16.53 1.58 6.35
N LYS A 261 -17.43 0.99 7.12
CA LYS A 261 -18.83 1.43 7.25
C LYS A 261 -19.49 1.59 5.88
N THR A 262 -19.24 0.62 4.99
CA THR A 262 -19.81 0.53 3.65
C THR A 262 -20.70 -0.70 3.53
N SER A 263 -21.52 -0.78 2.49
CA SER A 263 -22.33 -1.97 2.24
C SER A 263 -21.47 -3.13 1.75
N LEU A 264 -21.87 -4.37 2.05
CA LEU A 264 -21.23 -5.57 1.52
C LEU A 264 -21.23 -5.56 -0.03
N ARG A 265 -22.30 -5.04 -0.65
CA ARG A 265 -22.38 -4.85 -2.09
C ARG A 265 -21.26 -3.95 -2.62
N ASN A 266 -21.03 -2.81 -1.98
CA ASN A 266 -19.98 -1.87 -2.37
C ASN A 266 -18.58 -2.45 -2.09
N ALA A 267 -18.40 -3.20 -1.01
CA ALA A 267 -17.15 -3.90 -0.71
C ALA A 267 -16.83 -4.96 -1.78
N ALA A 268 -17.82 -5.78 -2.16
CA ALA A 268 -17.67 -6.78 -3.20
C ALA A 268 -17.38 -6.13 -4.58
N ARG A 269 -18.18 -5.10 -4.95
CA ARG A 269 -17.97 -4.35 -6.17
C ARG A 269 -16.56 -3.76 -6.26
N MET A 270 -16.09 -3.15 -5.16
CA MET A 270 -14.74 -2.60 -5.10
C MET A 270 -13.69 -3.67 -5.36
N ARG A 271 -13.72 -4.81 -4.62
CA ARG A 271 -12.75 -5.90 -4.80
C ARG A 271 -12.78 -6.46 -6.22
N ASP A 272 -13.98 -6.77 -6.72
CA ASP A 272 -14.14 -7.56 -7.94
C ASP A 272 -13.94 -6.74 -9.22
N GLU A 273 -14.30 -5.45 -9.21
CA GLU A 273 -14.15 -4.58 -10.39
C GLU A 273 -12.83 -3.80 -10.42
N PHE A 274 -12.20 -3.54 -9.25
CA PHE A 274 -11.08 -2.61 -9.17
C PHE A 274 -9.78 -3.22 -8.65
N PHE A 275 -9.84 -4.28 -7.85
CA PHE A 275 -8.66 -4.87 -7.22
C PHE A 275 -8.54 -6.36 -7.53
N ALA A 276 -8.11 -6.71 -8.72
CA ALA A 276 -7.75 -8.10 -9.01
C ALA A 276 -6.61 -8.56 -8.07
N LYS A 277 -6.68 -9.81 -7.56
CA LYS A 277 -5.64 -10.36 -6.66
C LYS A 277 -4.23 -10.21 -7.25
N SER A 278 -4.08 -10.45 -8.55
CA SER A 278 -2.79 -10.34 -9.26
C SER A 278 -2.20 -8.93 -9.28
N ALA A 279 -3.01 -7.91 -9.01
CA ALA A 279 -2.53 -6.53 -8.88
C ALA A 279 -1.88 -6.26 -7.51
N LEU A 280 -2.14 -7.11 -6.51
CA LEU A 280 -1.63 -6.98 -5.13
C LEU A 280 -0.48 -7.96 -4.83
N ASP A 281 0.28 -8.36 -5.84
CA ASP A 281 1.43 -9.26 -5.69
C ASP A 281 2.56 -8.57 -4.91
N PRO A 282 2.85 -8.99 -3.65
CA PRO A 282 3.87 -8.35 -2.84
C PRO A 282 5.30 -8.74 -3.25
N ASP A 283 5.45 -9.82 -4.00
CA ASP A 283 6.74 -10.41 -4.37
C ASP A 283 7.25 -9.93 -5.73
N SER A 284 6.61 -8.90 -6.31
CA SER A 284 6.96 -8.39 -7.63
C SER A 284 6.84 -6.86 -7.71
N VAL A 285 7.84 -6.23 -8.32
CA VAL A 285 7.80 -4.81 -8.73
C VAL A 285 8.00 -4.75 -10.23
N LYS A 286 6.93 -4.43 -10.95
CA LYS A 286 6.88 -4.47 -12.42
C LYS A 286 7.08 -3.08 -13.02
N GLY A 287 7.64 -3.04 -14.25
CA GLY A 287 7.77 -1.80 -15.02
C GLY A 287 8.89 -0.88 -14.55
N MET A 288 9.91 -1.40 -13.88
CA MET A 288 11.01 -0.57 -13.35
C MET A 288 11.73 0.22 -14.41
N ASP A 289 11.95 -0.34 -15.61
CA ASP A 289 12.60 0.37 -16.72
C ASP A 289 11.77 1.60 -17.16
N ALA A 290 10.46 1.44 -17.28
CA ALA A 290 9.56 2.54 -17.60
C ALA A 290 9.53 3.60 -16.48
N LEU A 291 9.57 3.16 -15.22
CA LEU A 291 9.66 4.06 -14.06
C LEU A 291 10.96 4.87 -14.04
N MET A 292 12.09 4.30 -14.49
CA MET A 292 13.35 5.05 -14.64
C MET A 292 13.22 6.15 -15.68
N VAL A 293 12.62 5.85 -16.84
CA VAL A 293 12.38 6.83 -17.90
C VAL A 293 11.42 7.93 -17.42
N GLU A 294 10.33 7.56 -16.78
CA GLU A 294 9.36 8.51 -16.22
C GLU A 294 9.98 9.35 -15.08
N GLY A 295 10.81 8.75 -14.25
CA GLY A 295 11.54 9.44 -13.19
C GLY A 295 12.37 10.60 -13.73
N VAL A 296 13.05 10.40 -14.86
CA VAL A 296 13.83 11.47 -15.54
C VAL A 296 12.90 12.49 -16.18
N ASN A 297 11.89 12.04 -16.93
CA ASN A 297 10.97 12.93 -17.66
C ASN A 297 10.18 13.84 -16.70
N PHE A 298 9.80 13.33 -15.54
CA PHE A 298 9.05 14.08 -14.52
C PHE A 298 9.94 14.74 -13.47
N LYS A 299 11.28 14.74 -13.69
CA LYS A 299 12.28 15.41 -12.83
C LYS A 299 12.36 14.86 -11.40
N TYR A 300 11.98 13.61 -11.17
CA TYR A 300 12.25 12.88 -9.93
C TYR A 300 13.69 12.38 -9.88
N LEU A 301 14.27 12.07 -11.05
CA LEU A 301 15.64 11.64 -11.24
C LEU A 301 16.37 12.62 -12.16
N ALA A 302 17.65 12.87 -11.88
CA ALA A 302 18.55 13.53 -12.82
C ALA A 302 19.00 12.59 -13.94
N LYS A 303 19.16 11.31 -13.62
CA LYS A 303 19.49 10.19 -14.51
C LYS A 303 18.88 8.90 -13.95
N PRO A 304 18.71 7.84 -14.75
CA PRO A 304 18.30 6.53 -14.24
C PRO A 304 19.25 6.02 -13.14
N LEU A 305 18.70 5.27 -12.18
CA LEU A 305 19.51 4.57 -11.19
C LEU A 305 20.36 3.49 -11.87
N THR A 306 21.57 3.30 -11.37
CA THR A 306 22.45 2.21 -11.82
C THR A 306 21.91 0.85 -11.39
N PRO A 307 22.37 -0.26 -12.00
CA PRO A 307 22.00 -1.60 -11.55
C PRO A 307 22.35 -1.88 -10.07
N GLU A 308 23.45 -1.30 -9.57
CA GLU A 308 23.87 -1.38 -8.16
C GLU A 308 22.88 -0.67 -7.24
N GLU A 309 22.52 0.58 -7.57
CA GLU A 309 21.54 1.39 -6.84
C GLU A 309 20.16 0.71 -6.85
N LEU A 310 19.75 0.11 -7.97
CA LEU A 310 18.50 -0.64 -8.06
C LEU A 310 18.51 -1.89 -7.18
N ARG A 311 19.62 -2.66 -7.14
CA ARG A 311 19.75 -3.82 -6.25
C ARG A 311 19.75 -3.42 -4.79
N GLU A 312 20.34 -2.29 -4.45
CA GLU A 312 20.28 -1.75 -3.09
C GLU A 312 18.86 -1.31 -2.73
N PHE A 313 18.19 -0.63 -3.63
CA PHE A 313 16.88 -0.04 -3.39
C PHE A 313 15.75 -1.07 -3.34
N VAL A 314 15.77 -2.08 -4.24
CA VAL A 314 14.69 -3.06 -4.38
C VAL A 314 15.06 -4.37 -3.70
N GLN A 315 14.48 -4.61 -2.54
CA GLN A 315 14.69 -5.80 -1.69
C GLN A 315 13.50 -6.76 -1.80
N VAL A 316 13.00 -7.00 -3.02
CA VAL A 316 11.81 -7.83 -3.30
C VAL A 316 12.24 -9.09 -4.06
N PRO A 317 11.76 -10.28 -3.67
CA PRO A 317 10.95 -10.58 -2.49
C PRO A 317 11.78 -10.55 -1.20
N LEU A 318 11.23 -9.96 -0.14
CA LEU A 318 11.85 -10.01 1.18
C LEU A 318 11.55 -11.35 1.85
N ARG A 319 12.60 -12.18 2.03
CA ARG A 319 12.57 -13.53 2.61
C ARG A 319 13.75 -13.76 3.53
#